data_53e590fe4f4433a0b740a352d4f814cf
#
_entry.id   53e590fe4f4433a0b740a352d4f814cf
#
_cell.length_a   1.000
_cell.length_b   1.000
_cell.length_c   1.000
_cell.angle_alpha   90.00
_cell.angle_beta   90.00
_cell.angle_gamma   90.00
#
_symmetry.space_group_name_H-M   'P 1'
#
loop_
_entity.id
_entity.type
_entity.pdbx_description
1 polymer ?
#
loop_
_entity_poly.entity_id
_entity_poly.type
_entity_poly.pdbx_seq_one_letter_code
_entity_poly.pdbx_strand_id
1 'polypeptide(L)'
;MKKACMLALCSMLLPHAYETARQRLIGWPQQEVEEGLIPEGLILKKQGLETAVDADAMMVGETSGTASTQPDNSSTRVIRTGRQASNAEGPGREYEPVMSMGIPIIGYLGGSKLTLLANQTNTQMLSVLVETNQGHMIMIDGGTEGDSAHLVESLLARGGHVDTWLITHPHSDHVGALMDILKHPEYGITIGNIYYSFAYPSWYQENEAYRADLVLDLLAAFQTLPAQTLHGDIFKGQEIMVDNVKITVMNQPYLYTHNAINNSSVVYLLEMNGKKAIFLGDMGEEAGKQLIADNPPEKLKCDIVQMAHHGQDGVGFEVYRILQPEICLWGAPSWLWNNDSGSGMGSGNWKTIETRKWMAQLGVPYHLCIKDGDQIIQ
;
A
#
# COMPACT_ATOMS: atom_id res chain seq x y z
N MET A 1 -8.86 28.63 21.62
CA MET A 1 -9.45 28.15 22.89
C MET A 1 -9.69 26.63 22.92
N LYS A 2 -10.28 25.97 21.92
CA LYS A 2 -10.52 24.50 21.96
C LYS A 2 -9.26 23.63 21.86
N LYS A 3 -8.22 24.03 21.11
CA LYS A 3 -6.93 23.30 21.07
C LYS A 3 -6.13 23.43 22.36
N ALA A 4 -6.13 24.59 22.97
CA ALA A 4 -5.55 24.77 24.30
C ALA A 4 -6.28 23.93 25.35
N CYS A 5 -7.59 23.72 25.19
CA CYS A 5 -8.39 22.88 26.06
C CYS A 5 -8.10 21.37 25.86
N MET A 6 -7.84 20.92 24.62
CA MET A 6 -7.52 19.51 24.33
C MET A 6 -6.10 19.15 24.79
N LEU A 7 -5.12 20.04 24.59
CA LEU A 7 -3.78 19.91 25.15
C LEU A 7 -3.78 20.04 26.67
N ALA A 8 -4.59 20.92 27.25
CA ALA A 8 -4.76 21.06 28.69
C ALA A 8 -5.49 19.86 29.30
N LEU A 9 -6.47 19.26 28.61
CA LEU A 9 -7.11 18.01 29.06
C LEU A 9 -6.14 16.82 29.02
N CYS A 10 -5.32 16.67 27.97
CA CYS A 10 -4.28 15.65 27.91
C CYS A 10 -3.20 15.86 29.00
N SER A 11 -2.79 17.12 29.26
CA SER A 11 -1.81 17.40 30.32
C SER A 11 -2.34 17.24 31.75
N MET A 12 -3.65 17.39 31.96
CA MET A 12 -4.28 17.21 33.28
C MET A 12 -4.64 15.76 33.59
N LEU A 13 -4.92 14.93 32.56
CA LEU A 13 -5.39 13.56 32.77
C LEU A 13 -4.32 12.49 32.67
N LEU A 14 -3.23 12.72 31.92
CA LEU A 14 -2.14 11.74 31.73
C LEU A 14 -0.79 12.43 31.41
N PRO A 15 -0.04 12.93 32.42
CA PRO A 15 1.30 13.52 32.19
C PRO A 15 2.26 12.56 31.47
N HIS A 16 2.11 11.25 31.68
CA HIS A 16 2.93 10.21 31.05
C HIS A 16 2.61 10.02 29.56
N ALA A 17 1.36 10.21 29.14
CA ALA A 17 0.97 10.10 27.74
C ALA A 17 1.48 11.28 26.89
N TYR A 18 1.54 12.47 27.47
CA TYR A 18 2.09 13.66 26.82
C TYR A 18 3.62 13.52 26.62
N GLU A 19 4.36 13.09 27.63
CA GLU A 19 5.80 12.88 27.54
C GLU A 19 6.13 11.71 26.59
N THR A 20 5.32 10.66 26.58
CA THR A 20 5.46 9.54 25.65
C THR A 20 5.14 9.94 24.21
N ALA A 21 4.12 10.78 23.99
CA ALA A 21 3.83 11.34 22.68
C ALA A 21 4.97 12.28 22.22
N ARG A 22 5.53 13.09 23.13
CA ARG A 22 6.67 13.96 22.87
C ARG A 22 7.95 13.17 22.54
N GLN A 23 8.24 12.09 23.25
CA GLN A 23 9.40 11.23 22.96
C GLN A 23 9.26 10.44 21.65
N ARG A 24 8.03 10.20 21.19
CA ARG A 24 7.75 9.52 19.92
C ARG A 24 7.74 10.44 18.70
N LEU A 25 7.77 11.73 18.93
CA LEU A 25 8.06 12.76 17.93
C LEU A 25 9.59 12.90 17.69
N ILE A 26 10.40 11.90 18.11
CA ILE A 26 11.85 11.87 17.87
C ILE A 26 12.07 11.79 16.36
N GLY A 27 12.72 12.82 15.84
CA GLY A 27 12.90 13.11 14.39
C GLY A 27 12.19 14.39 13.96
N TRP A 28 11.32 14.91 14.79
CA TRP A 28 10.71 16.23 14.57
C TRP A 28 11.67 17.33 15.04
N PRO A 29 11.82 18.44 14.30
CA PRO A 29 12.63 19.57 14.74
C PRO A 29 12.13 20.04 16.12
N GLN A 30 12.98 19.94 17.14
CA GLN A 30 12.61 20.29 18.52
C GLN A 30 12.13 21.73 18.65
N GLN A 31 12.58 22.61 17.77
CA GLN A 31 12.25 24.03 17.75
C GLN A 31 10.74 24.29 17.52
N GLU A 32 10.07 23.51 16.67
CA GLU A 32 8.63 23.68 16.40
C GLU A 32 7.74 23.15 17.54
N VAL A 33 8.25 22.23 18.35
CA VAL A 33 7.52 21.66 19.50
C VAL A 33 7.55 22.63 20.69
N GLU A 34 8.63 23.40 20.85
CA GLU A 34 8.81 24.34 21.99
C GLU A 34 8.15 25.70 21.75
N GLU A 35 8.02 26.15 20.50
CA GLU A 35 7.50 27.49 20.19
C GLU A 35 5.98 27.58 20.06
N GLY A 36 5.24 26.44 20.13
CA GLY A 36 3.78 26.42 20.10
C GLY A 36 3.17 27.01 18.81
N LEU A 37 3.96 27.05 17.73
CA LEU A 37 3.57 27.58 16.42
C LEU A 37 2.66 26.59 15.66
N ILE A 38 1.46 26.41 16.20
CA ILE A 38 0.34 25.88 15.43
C ILE A 38 -0.47 27.10 14.95
N PRO A 39 -0.61 27.33 13.65
CA PRO A 39 -1.37 28.47 13.15
C PRO A 39 -2.79 28.50 13.71
N GLU A 40 -3.27 29.67 14.16
CA GLU A 40 -4.62 29.90 14.72
C GLU A 40 -5.78 29.64 13.74
N GLY A 41 -5.53 29.06 12.57
CA GLY A 41 -6.50 28.83 11.50
C GLY A 41 -7.22 27.47 11.52
N LEU A 42 -6.89 26.56 12.44
CA LEU A 42 -7.44 25.20 12.41
C LEU A 42 -8.69 24.99 13.29
N ILE A 43 -9.45 26.02 13.56
CA ILE A 43 -10.72 25.93 14.29
C ILE A 43 -11.84 26.38 13.36
N LEU A 44 -12.78 25.45 13.16
CA LEU A 44 -14.11 25.60 12.63
C LEU A 44 -14.29 25.42 11.12
N LYS A 45 -14.79 24.25 10.75
CA LYS A 45 -16.09 24.12 10.08
C LYS A 45 -16.57 22.66 10.16
N LYS A 46 -17.19 22.34 11.27
CA LYS A 46 -18.12 21.22 11.32
C LYS A 46 -19.53 21.82 11.28
N GLN A 47 -19.92 22.29 10.13
CA GLN A 47 -21.34 22.51 9.75
C GLN A 47 -21.39 22.71 8.24
N GLY A 48 -21.95 21.71 7.54
CA GLY A 48 -22.45 21.85 6.17
C GLY A 48 -21.38 21.64 5.10
N LEU A 49 -20.98 20.42 4.86
CA LEU A 49 -20.62 19.97 3.53
C LEU A 49 -21.04 18.50 3.40
N GLU A 50 -22.24 18.32 2.89
CA GLU A 50 -22.58 17.10 2.17
C GLU A 50 -21.67 17.02 0.95
N THR A 51 -21.04 15.85 0.80
CA THR A 51 -20.51 15.29 -0.46
C THR A 51 -19.65 16.21 -1.34
N ALA A 52 -18.35 16.29 -1.04
CA ALA A 52 -17.38 16.34 -2.12
C ALA A 52 -16.94 14.89 -2.37
N VAL A 53 -17.55 14.30 -3.37
CA VAL A 53 -17.24 12.95 -3.83
C VAL A 53 -15.87 12.98 -4.47
N ASP A 54 -15.02 12.03 -4.09
CA ASP A 54 -13.72 11.79 -4.71
C ASP A 54 -13.83 11.86 -6.24
N ALA A 55 -13.10 12.77 -6.87
CA ALA A 55 -13.02 12.87 -8.32
C ALA A 55 -12.42 11.60 -8.95
N ASP A 56 -11.79 10.74 -8.15
CA ASP A 56 -11.26 9.44 -8.54
C ASP A 56 -12.24 8.27 -8.31
N ALA A 57 -13.42 8.50 -7.69
CA ALA A 57 -14.31 7.44 -7.25
C ALA A 57 -15.72 7.46 -7.89
N MET A 58 -16.00 8.30 -8.90
CA MET A 58 -17.34 8.35 -9.46
C MET A 58 -17.44 7.97 -10.94
N MET A 59 -17.90 6.76 -11.16
CA MET A 59 -18.93 6.42 -12.14
C MET A 59 -19.58 5.10 -11.71
N VAL A 60 -20.66 5.19 -10.95
CA VAL A 60 -21.56 4.07 -10.71
C VAL A 60 -22.59 4.03 -11.84
N GLY A 61 -22.52 2.99 -12.64
CA GLY A 61 -23.59 2.59 -13.52
C GLY A 61 -24.15 1.25 -13.04
N GLU A 62 -25.32 1.26 -12.43
CA GLU A 62 -26.08 0.04 -12.14
C GLU A 62 -26.49 -0.64 -13.43
N THR A 63 -26.08 -1.88 -13.66
CA THR A 63 -26.81 -2.82 -14.50
C THR A 63 -26.76 -4.21 -13.89
N SER A 64 -27.93 -4.67 -13.48
CA SER A 64 -28.21 -6.04 -13.11
C SER A 64 -27.98 -6.99 -14.31
N GLY A 65 -27.19 -8.06 -14.08
CA GLY A 65 -26.99 -9.10 -15.10
C GLY A 65 -26.58 -10.43 -14.46
N THR A 66 -27.50 -11.33 -14.51
CA THR A 66 -27.61 -12.74 -14.14
C THR A 66 -26.33 -13.59 -14.19
N ALA A 67 -26.24 -14.47 -13.19
CA ALA A 67 -25.30 -15.57 -13.03
C ALA A 67 -25.19 -16.48 -14.26
N SER A 68 -23.98 -16.91 -14.62
CA SER A 68 -23.72 -18.09 -15.40
C SER A 68 -22.50 -18.84 -14.86
N THR A 69 -22.74 -20.05 -14.51
CA THR A 69 -21.94 -21.26 -14.28
C THR A 69 -20.43 -21.23 -14.57
N GLN A 70 -19.67 -21.64 -13.54
CA GLN A 70 -18.25 -22.01 -13.61
C GLN A 70 -18.00 -23.15 -14.62
N PRO A 71 -16.81 -23.16 -15.25
CA PRO A 71 -16.13 -24.40 -15.58
C PRO A 71 -14.94 -24.60 -14.63
N ASP A 72 -14.95 -25.76 -14.03
CA ASP A 72 -13.86 -26.38 -13.28
C ASP A 72 -12.65 -26.59 -14.21
N ASN A 73 -11.52 -25.94 -13.92
CA ASN A 73 -10.26 -26.24 -14.57
C ASN A 73 -9.10 -25.98 -13.60
N SER A 74 -8.78 -27.00 -12.81
CA SER A 74 -7.56 -27.07 -12.02
C SER A 74 -6.35 -27.29 -12.93
N SER A 75 -5.76 -26.23 -13.46
CA SER A 75 -4.45 -26.32 -14.10
C SER A 75 -3.40 -25.61 -13.25
N THR A 76 -2.69 -26.39 -12.45
CA THR A 76 -1.53 -25.94 -11.67
C THR A 76 -0.33 -25.83 -12.60
N ARG A 77 0.27 -24.65 -12.72
CA ARG A 77 1.49 -24.46 -13.51
C ARG A 77 2.69 -24.34 -12.59
N VAL A 78 3.66 -25.23 -12.78
CA VAL A 78 4.97 -25.17 -12.08
C VAL A 78 5.89 -24.23 -12.84
N ILE A 79 6.43 -23.21 -12.17
CA ILE A 79 7.41 -22.30 -12.75
C ILE A 79 8.75 -23.02 -12.87
N ARG A 80 9.25 -23.16 -14.09
CA ARG A 80 10.65 -23.54 -14.34
C ARG A 80 11.47 -22.24 -14.46
N THR A 81 12.38 -22.02 -13.51
CA THR A 81 13.33 -20.91 -13.51
C THR A 81 14.31 -21.05 -14.67
N GLY A 82 14.16 -20.20 -15.66
CA GLY A 82 15.11 -20.07 -16.75
C GLY A 82 14.92 -18.70 -17.43
N ARG A 83 15.66 -17.70 -16.95
CA ARG A 83 15.73 -16.39 -17.64
C ARG A 83 16.35 -16.57 -19.02
N GLN A 84 15.60 -16.38 -20.08
CA GLN A 84 16.14 -15.95 -21.35
C GLN A 84 16.04 -14.41 -21.41
N ALA A 85 17.15 -13.74 -21.22
CA ALA A 85 17.25 -12.32 -21.47
C ALA A 85 17.06 -12.09 -22.99
N SER A 86 15.93 -11.56 -23.41
CA SER A 86 15.74 -11.09 -24.77
C SER A 86 16.37 -9.70 -24.90
N ASN A 87 17.62 -9.66 -25.37
CA ASN A 87 18.21 -8.44 -25.93
C ASN A 87 17.50 -8.14 -27.26
N ALA A 88 16.49 -7.30 -27.24
CA ALA A 88 15.87 -6.79 -28.46
C ALA A 88 15.37 -5.35 -28.24
N GLU A 89 16.31 -4.42 -28.12
CA GLU A 89 16.04 -3.01 -28.34
C GLU A 89 16.12 -2.72 -29.82
N GLY A 90 14.97 -2.71 -30.50
CA GLY A 90 14.81 -2.12 -31.81
C GLY A 90 13.94 -0.86 -31.69
N PRO A 91 14.31 0.28 -32.28
CA PRO A 91 13.48 1.48 -32.24
C PRO A 91 12.16 1.26 -32.96
N GLY A 92 11.03 1.50 -32.29
CA GLY A 92 9.69 1.59 -32.87
C GLY A 92 8.81 0.35 -32.79
N ARG A 93 9.11 -0.64 -31.95
CA ARG A 93 8.18 -1.77 -31.73
C ARG A 93 7.06 -1.35 -30.79
N GLU A 94 5.82 -1.46 -31.26
CA GLU A 94 4.64 -1.32 -30.41
C GLU A 94 4.44 -2.62 -29.61
N TYR A 95 4.27 -2.51 -28.30
CA TYR A 95 4.02 -3.64 -27.40
C TYR A 95 2.53 -3.71 -27.05
N GLU A 96 1.97 -4.92 -27.12
CA GLU A 96 0.63 -5.16 -26.61
C GLU A 96 0.66 -5.17 -25.07
N PRO A 97 -0.40 -4.66 -24.41
CA PRO A 97 -0.49 -4.69 -22.96
C PRO A 97 -0.53 -6.13 -22.41
N VAL A 98 0.22 -6.42 -21.36
CA VAL A 98 0.18 -7.74 -20.71
C VAL A 98 -1.23 -8.08 -20.19
N MET A 99 -1.52 -9.37 -20.08
CA MET A 99 -2.76 -9.89 -19.50
C MET A 99 -2.50 -10.46 -18.11
N SER A 100 -3.48 -10.35 -17.22
CA SER A 100 -3.43 -11.00 -15.90
C SER A 100 -3.70 -12.51 -16.02
N MET A 101 -3.23 -13.28 -15.04
CA MET A 101 -3.23 -14.75 -15.11
C MET A 101 -4.41 -15.39 -14.39
N GLY A 102 -4.83 -14.86 -13.24
CA GLY A 102 -5.93 -15.40 -12.41
C GLY A 102 -5.71 -16.79 -11.86
N ILE A 103 -4.44 -17.29 -11.77
CA ILE A 103 -4.08 -18.60 -11.25
C ILE A 103 -2.98 -18.49 -10.19
N PRO A 104 -2.97 -19.37 -9.15
CA PRO A 104 -1.91 -19.36 -8.15
C PRO A 104 -0.56 -19.77 -8.74
N ILE A 105 0.52 -19.21 -8.19
CA ILE A 105 1.90 -19.58 -8.48
C ILE A 105 2.38 -20.48 -7.34
N ILE A 106 2.73 -21.71 -7.65
CA ILE A 106 3.06 -22.75 -6.68
C ILE A 106 4.56 -23.10 -6.72
N GLY A 107 5.14 -23.35 -5.54
CA GLY A 107 6.54 -23.78 -5.39
C GLY A 107 7.55 -22.66 -5.60
N TYR A 108 7.16 -21.41 -5.41
CA TYR A 108 8.00 -20.23 -5.65
C TYR A 108 8.63 -19.65 -4.37
N LEU A 109 7.88 -19.64 -3.27
CA LEU A 109 8.30 -19.02 -2.00
C LEU A 109 8.81 -20.01 -0.95
N GLY A 110 8.99 -21.30 -1.31
CA GLY A 110 9.67 -22.27 -0.45
C GLY A 110 9.02 -22.48 0.92
N GLY A 111 7.70 -22.45 0.99
CA GLY A 111 6.90 -22.66 2.21
C GLY A 111 6.23 -21.42 2.75
N SER A 112 6.75 -20.23 2.46
CA SER A 112 6.02 -18.99 2.70
C SER A 112 4.91 -18.80 1.65
N LYS A 113 3.90 -17.99 1.97
CA LYS A 113 2.78 -17.71 1.08
C LYS A 113 2.48 -16.22 1.07
N LEU A 114 2.35 -15.65 -0.11
CA LEU A 114 1.91 -14.27 -0.32
C LEU A 114 0.53 -14.30 -0.96
N THR A 115 -0.43 -13.59 -0.39
CA THR A 115 -1.77 -13.40 -0.93
C THR A 115 -2.03 -11.92 -1.17
N LEU A 116 -2.24 -11.53 -2.42
CA LEU A 116 -2.81 -10.24 -2.78
C LEU A 116 -4.32 -10.39 -2.71
N LEU A 117 -4.96 -9.75 -1.72
CA LEU A 117 -6.40 -9.85 -1.50
C LEU A 117 -7.18 -9.08 -2.56
N ALA A 118 -8.32 -9.62 -2.96
CA ALA A 118 -9.22 -9.00 -3.93
C ALA A 118 -10.05 -7.90 -3.30
N ASN A 119 -10.28 -6.82 -4.04
CA ASN A 119 -11.23 -5.77 -3.63
C ASN A 119 -12.67 -6.31 -3.60
N GLN A 120 -13.41 -5.92 -2.58
CA GLN A 120 -14.83 -6.24 -2.41
C GLN A 120 -15.73 -5.12 -2.87
N THR A 121 -15.17 -3.96 -3.09
CA THR A 121 -15.80 -2.78 -3.65
C THR A 121 -15.36 -2.55 -5.09
N ASN A 122 -15.88 -1.54 -5.76
CA ASN A 122 -15.38 -1.15 -7.09
C ASN A 122 -14.18 -0.17 -6.99
N THR A 123 -13.51 -0.11 -5.84
CA THR A 123 -12.38 0.79 -5.59
C THR A 123 -11.06 0.06 -5.79
N GLN A 124 -10.06 0.75 -6.31
CA GLN A 124 -8.66 0.29 -6.24
C GLN A 124 -8.24 0.13 -4.79
N MET A 125 -7.35 -0.79 -4.50
CA MET A 125 -6.82 -0.95 -3.15
C MET A 125 -5.53 -1.78 -3.13
N LEU A 126 -4.78 -1.68 -2.03
CA LEU A 126 -3.68 -2.59 -1.74
C LEU A 126 -3.89 -3.26 -0.39
N SER A 127 -3.93 -4.58 -0.40
CA SER A 127 -3.96 -5.41 0.80
C SER A 127 -3.22 -6.70 0.51
N VAL A 128 -2.06 -6.88 1.15
CA VAL A 128 -1.22 -8.06 0.94
C VAL A 128 -0.93 -8.74 2.26
N LEU A 129 -1.19 -10.03 2.30
CA LEU A 129 -0.92 -10.89 3.45
C LEU A 129 0.23 -11.84 3.12
N VAL A 130 1.23 -11.90 3.99
CA VAL A 130 2.34 -12.86 3.90
C VAL A 130 2.31 -13.78 5.11
N GLU A 131 2.19 -15.07 4.85
CA GLU A 131 2.34 -16.15 5.83
C GLU A 131 3.78 -16.66 5.77
N THR A 132 4.49 -16.66 6.88
CA THR A 132 5.85 -17.18 6.98
C THR A 132 5.86 -18.73 7.09
N ASN A 133 7.03 -19.34 7.05
CA ASN A 133 7.16 -20.80 7.16
C ASN A 133 6.63 -21.37 8.48
N GLN A 134 6.59 -20.58 9.56
CA GLN A 134 6.07 -21.00 10.88
C GLN A 134 4.67 -20.46 11.16
N GLY A 135 4.01 -19.82 10.17
CA GLY A 135 2.65 -19.31 10.30
C GLY A 135 2.53 -17.93 10.93
N HIS A 136 3.64 -17.18 11.08
CA HIS A 136 3.56 -15.77 11.44
C HIS A 136 2.97 -14.95 10.30
N MET A 137 2.25 -13.89 10.61
CA MET A 137 1.55 -13.06 9.64
C MET A 137 2.14 -11.66 9.52
N ILE A 138 2.40 -11.25 8.27
CA ILE A 138 2.79 -9.90 7.91
C ILE A 138 1.72 -9.33 6.99
N MET A 139 1.20 -8.15 7.32
CA MET A 139 0.33 -7.37 6.44
C MET A 139 1.09 -6.20 5.81
N ILE A 140 0.84 -5.96 4.54
CA ILE A 140 1.23 -4.73 3.84
C ILE A 140 -0.04 -4.03 3.41
N ASP A 141 -0.27 -2.84 3.98
CA ASP A 141 -1.49 -2.06 3.84
C ASP A 141 -2.75 -2.86 4.25
N GLY A 142 -3.96 -2.46 3.87
CA GLY A 142 -5.16 -3.18 4.32
C GLY A 142 -6.36 -3.02 3.39
N GLY A 143 -6.27 -2.17 2.35
CA GLY A 143 -7.40 -1.87 1.49
C GLY A 143 -8.33 -0.81 2.06
N THR A 144 -9.52 -0.67 1.47
CA THR A 144 -10.54 0.29 1.90
C THR A 144 -11.33 -0.22 3.10
N GLU A 145 -12.09 0.67 3.76
CA GLU A 145 -13.05 0.28 4.80
C GLU A 145 -14.08 -0.75 4.26
N GLY A 146 -14.49 -0.63 3.00
CA GLY A 146 -15.42 -1.58 2.37
C GLY A 146 -14.84 -2.98 2.12
N ASP A 147 -13.51 -3.14 2.22
CA ASP A 147 -12.82 -4.43 2.07
C ASP A 147 -12.55 -5.10 3.44
N SER A 148 -12.86 -4.43 4.55
CA SER A 148 -12.51 -4.88 5.90
C SER A 148 -13.11 -6.24 6.26
N ALA A 149 -14.33 -6.53 5.84
CA ALA A 149 -14.98 -7.82 6.12
C ALA A 149 -14.18 -9.00 5.51
N HIS A 150 -13.72 -8.87 4.26
CA HIS A 150 -12.90 -9.89 3.59
C HIS A 150 -11.52 -10.03 4.23
N LEU A 151 -10.90 -8.91 4.60
CA LEU A 151 -9.63 -8.91 5.32
C LEU A 151 -9.77 -9.59 6.68
N VAL A 152 -10.79 -9.23 7.47
CA VAL A 152 -11.06 -9.83 8.79
C VAL A 152 -11.30 -11.33 8.67
N GLU A 153 -12.12 -11.78 7.71
CA GLU A 153 -12.33 -13.21 7.46
C GLU A 153 -11.02 -13.93 7.12
N SER A 154 -10.22 -13.32 6.25
CA SER A 154 -8.91 -13.86 5.85
C SER A 154 -7.94 -13.98 7.01
N LEU A 155 -7.92 -12.99 7.92
CA LEU A 155 -7.09 -13.01 9.13
C LEU A 155 -7.60 -14.02 10.15
N LEU A 156 -8.91 -14.08 10.42
CA LEU A 156 -9.51 -15.04 11.36
C LEU A 156 -9.31 -16.49 10.93
N ALA A 157 -9.38 -16.78 9.63
CA ALA A 157 -9.08 -18.10 9.09
C ALA A 157 -7.63 -18.55 9.38
N ARG A 158 -6.76 -17.62 9.81
CA ARG A 158 -5.35 -17.82 10.14
C ARG A 158 -5.03 -17.56 11.62
N GLY A 159 -6.04 -17.52 12.48
CA GLY A 159 -5.88 -17.33 13.92
C GLY A 159 -6.05 -15.89 14.43
N GLY A 160 -6.29 -14.91 13.56
CA GLY A 160 -6.65 -13.54 13.94
C GLY A 160 -5.53 -12.70 14.57
N HIS A 161 -4.27 -13.16 14.49
CA HIS A 161 -3.11 -12.40 14.98
C HIS A 161 -2.22 -11.97 13.83
N VAL A 162 -1.91 -10.66 13.75
CA VAL A 162 -0.94 -10.11 12.79
C VAL A 162 0.32 -9.72 13.56
N ASP A 163 1.43 -10.43 13.31
CA ASP A 163 2.71 -10.16 13.98
C ASP A 163 3.27 -8.79 13.60
N THR A 164 3.14 -8.42 12.32
CA THR A 164 3.69 -7.19 11.76
C THR A 164 2.77 -6.61 10.70
N TRP A 165 2.39 -5.35 10.84
CA TRP A 165 1.66 -4.57 9.85
C TRP A 165 2.54 -3.45 9.31
N LEU A 166 2.77 -3.44 8.01
CA LEU A 166 3.55 -2.42 7.31
C LEU A 166 2.60 -1.47 6.59
N ILE A 167 2.77 -0.18 6.78
CA ILE A 167 1.95 0.83 6.09
C ILE A 167 2.86 1.60 5.14
N THR A 168 2.49 1.62 3.86
CA THR A 168 3.24 2.35 2.84
C THR A 168 2.97 3.85 2.93
N HIS A 169 1.70 4.26 2.95
CA HIS A 169 1.26 5.65 3.08
C HIS A 169 -0.20 5.73 3.55
N PRO A 170 -0.67 6.89 4.04
CA PRO A 170 -1.97 6.98 4.71
C PRO A 170 -3.15 7.36 3.78
N HIS A 171 -3.33 6.70 2.62
CA HIS A 171 -4.56 6.82 1.83
C HIS A 171 -5.61 5.79 2.24
N SER A 172 -6.88 6.10 2.00
CA SER A 172 -8.04 5.28 2.43
C SER A 172 -8.06 3.87 1.81
N ASP A 173 -7.56 3.71 0.61
CA ASP A 173 -7.44 2.44 -0.12
C ASP A 173 -6.21 1.61 0.30
N HIS A 174 -5.47 2.10 1.31
CA HIS A 174 -4.34 1.40 1.95
C HIS A 174 -4.56 1.18 3.45
N VAL A 175 -5.20 2.13 4.14
CA VAL A 175 -5.37 2.07 5.61
C VAL A 175 -6.81 1.95 6.07
N GLY A 176 -7.77 1.98 5.16
CA GLY A 176 -9.20 2.01 5.49
C GLY A 176 -9.65 0.83 6.31
N ALA A 177 -9.32 -0.40 5.90
CA ALA A 177 -9.70 -1.60 6.64
C ALA A 177 -8.91 -1.74 7.96
N LEU A 178 -7.66 -1.30 8.04
CA LEU A 178 -6.94 -1.23 9.31
C LEU A 178 -7.64 -0.28 10.29
N MET A 179 -8.06 0.90 9.83
CA MET A 179 -8.80 1.85 10.66
C MET A 179 -10.12 1.27 11.15
N ASP A 180 -10.84 0.55 10.30
CA ASP A 180 -12.07 -0.15 10.66
C ASP A 180 -11.83 -1.23 11.71
N ILE A 181 -10.80 -2.07 11.53
CA ILE A 181 -10.39 -3.08 12.52
C ILE A 181 -10.05 -2.44 13.87
N LEU A 182 -9.35 -1.31 13.88
CA LEU A 182 -8.99 -0.61 15.13
C LEU A 182 -10.21 0.02 15.85
N LYS A 183 -11.25 0.37 15.11
CA LYS A 183 -12.51 0.88 15.67
C LYS A 183 -13.42 -0.24 16.19
N HIS A 184 -13.21 -1.47 15.73
CA HIS A 184 -14.05 -2.64 15.99
C HIS A 184 -13.28 -3.80 16.65
N PRO A 185 -12.86 -3.65 17.91
CA PRO A 185 -12.13 -4.70 18.64
C PRO A 185 -12.90 -6.03 18.74
N GLU A 186 -14.23 -5.99 18.57
CA GLU A 186 -15.10 -7.18 18.51
C GLU A 186 -14.82 -8.08 17.31
N TYR A 187 -14.10 -7.62 16.27
CA TYR A 187 -13.63 -8.49 15.20
C TYR A 187 -12.61 -9.53 15.67
N GLY A 188 -12.03 -9.34 16.86
CA GLY A 188 -11.10 -10.31 17.44
C GLY A 188 -9.73 -10.36 16.77
N ILE A 189 -9.37 -9.33 15.99
CA ILE A 189 -8.05 -9.20 15.39
C ILE A 189 -7.09 -8.56 16.39
N THR A 190 -5.91 -9.15 16.54
CA THR A 190 -4.83 -8.61 17.38
C THR A 190 -3.61 -8.28 16.53
N ILE A 191 -2.90 -7.20 16.86
CA ILE A 191 -1.75 -6.71 16.11
C ILE A 191 -0.55 -6.57 17.05
N GLY A 192 0.55 -7.22 16.70
CA GLY A 192 1.79 -7.17 17.45
C GLY A 192 2.55 -5.87 17.21
N ASN A 193 2.82 -5.53 15.96
CA ASN A 193 3.60 -4.35 15.59
C ASN A 193 3.00 -3.67 14.36
N ILE A 194 3.00 -2.33 14.35
CA ILE A 194 2.67 -1.50 13.17
C ILE A 194 3.88 -0.62 12.86
N TYR A 195 4.44 -0.79 11.67
CA TYR A 195 5.56 0.00 11.17
C TYR A 195 5.10 0.98 10.10
N TYR A 196 5.42 2.24 10.29
CA TYR A 196 5.07 3.31 9.38
C TYR A 196 6.06 4.47 9.48
N SER A 197 6.09 5.34 8.46
CA SER A 197 6.75 6.64 8.54
C SER A 197 5.94 7.62 7.74
N PHE A 198 5.36 8.61 8.41
CA PHE A 198 4.54 9.63 7.79
C PHE A 198 5.23 10.99 7.87
N ALA A 199 4.94 11.87 6.94
CA ALA A 199 5.24 13.29 7.08
C ALA A 199 4.41 13.90 8.23
N TYR A 200 4.75 15.11 8.62
CA TYR A 200 3.97 15.83 9.62
C TYR A 200 2.53 16.05 9.14
N PRO A 201 1.53 15.94 10.01
CA PRO A 201 0.15 16.27 9.64
C PRO A 201 -0.01 17.67 9.03
N SER A 202 0.76 18.66 9.50
CA SER A 202 0.77 20.01 8.94
C SER A 202 1.24 20.04 7.48
N TRP A 203 2.21 19.19 7.13
CA TRP A 203 2.69 19.09 5.77
C TRP A 203 1.62 18.53 4.82
N TYR A 204 0.89 17.50 5.25
CA TYR A 204 -0.26 17.00 4.50
C TYR A 204 -1.37 18.04 4.38
N GLN A 205 -1.63 18.80 5.46
CA GLN A 205 -2.61 19.90 5.45
C GLN A 205 -2.25 21.00 4.45
N GLU A 206 -0.97 21.28 4.25
CA GLU A 206 -0.50 22.28 3.30
C GLU A 206 -0.52 21.80 1.85
N ASN A 207 -0.23 20.52 1.61
CA ASN A 207 0.04 20.01 0.28
C ASN A 207 -1.08 19.11 -0.28
N GLU A 208 -1.94 18.53 0.60
CA GLU A 208 -3.06 17.66 0.21
C GLU A 208 -4.20 17.75 1.25
N ALA A 209 -4.65 18.98 1.51
CA ALA A 209 -5.56 19.34 2.61
C ALA A 209 -6.85 18.50 2.67
N TYR A 210 -7.41 18.12 1.53
CA TYR A 210 -8.66 17.36 1.45
C TYR A 210 -8.53 15.91 1.98
N ARG A 211 -7.30 15.40 2.13
CA ARG A 211 -7.01 14.08 2.70
C ARG A 211 -6.35 14.13 4.09
N ALA A 212 -5.99 15.30 4.57
CA ALA A 212 -5.26 15.44 5.83
C ALA A 212 -6.05 14.96 7.05
N ASP A 213 -7.40 15.06 7.02
CA ASP A 213 -8.26 14.59 8.10
C ASP A 213 -8.14 13.06 8.27
N LEU A 214 -8.00 12.30 7.18
CA LEU A 214 -7.78 10.85 7.24
C LEU A 214 -6.48 10.49 7.99
N VAL A 215 -5.41 11.25 7.76
CA VAL A 215 -4.14 11.05 8.47
C VAL A 215 -4.30 11.30 9.98
N LEU A 216 -5.03 12.35 10.34
CA LEU A 216 -5.32 12.67 11.74
C LEU A 216 -6.19 11.59 12.40
N ASP A 217 -7.21 11.10 11.69
CA ASP A 217 -8.09 10.03 12.17
C ASP A 217 -7.32 8.71 12.37
N LEU A 218 -6.41 8.36 11.44
CA LEU A 218 -5.54 7.19 11.58
C LEU A 218 -4.61 7.32 12.79
N LEU A 219 -3.96 8.47 12.97
CA LEU A 219 -3.10 8.72 14.12
C LEU A 219 -3.90 8.71 15.44
N ALA A 220 -5.16 9.15 15.42
CA ALA A 220 -6.05 9.06 16.57
C ALA A 220 -6.43 7.60 16.86
N ALA A 221 -6.72 6.79 15.85
CA ALA A 221 -6.99 5.36 15.99
C ALA A 221 -5.78 4.63 16.58
N PHE A 222 -4.55 4.99 16.21
CA PHE A 222 -3.33 4.41 16.79
C PHE A 222 -3.21 4.64 18.30
N GLN A 223 -3.81 5.70 18.85
CA GLN A 223 -3.81 5.95 20.30
C GLN A 223 -4.60 4.90 21.10
N THR A 224 -5.43 4.09 20.45
CA THR A 224 -6.15 2.98 21.11
C THR A 224 -5.26 1.76 21.35
N LEU A 225 -4.12 1.68 20.67
CA LEU A 225 -3.18 0.58 20.77
C LEU A 225 -2.15 0.77 21.88
N PRO A 226 -1.62 -0.33 22.45
CA PRO A 226 -0.46 -0.26 23.34
C PRO A 226 0.71 0.46 22.65
N ALA A 227 1.38 1.30 23.41
CA ALA A 227 2.45 2.14 22.88
C ALA A 227 3.57 1.37 22.18
N GLN A 228 3.90 0.19 22.68
CA GLN A 228 4.95 -0.67 22.11
C GLN A 228 4.58 -1.30 20.76
N THR A 229 3.31 -1.25 20.37
CA THR A 229 2.83 -1.75 19.07
C THR A 229 3.23 -0.82 17.91
N LEU A 230 3.44 0.48 18.20
CA LEU A 230 3.60 1.50 17.18
C LEU A 230 5.08 1.85 16.95
N HIS A 231 5.53 1.75 15.72
CA HIS A 231 6.89 2.07 15.27
C HIS A 231 6.80 3.10 14.14
N GLY A 232 6.65 4.39 14.52
CA GLY A 232 6.51 5.52 13.59
C GLY A 232 7.84 6.20 13.23
N ASP A 233 8.95 5.68 13.75
CA ASP A 233 10.30 6.23 13.61
C ASP A 233 11.22 5.35 12.75
N ILE A 234 10.64 4.53 11.86
CA ILE A 234 11.42 3.68 10.97
C ILE A 234 12.27 4.52 10.02
N PHE A 235 13.43 3.98 9.65
CA PHE A 235 14.41 4.69 8.85
C PHE A 235 14.95 3.82 7.71
N LYS A 236 15.45 4.46 6.66
CA LYS A 236 16.07 3.79 5.52
C LYS A 236 17.20 2.87 5.95
N GLY A 237 17.15 1.62 5.52
CA GLY A 237 18.10 0.56 5.84
C GLY A 237 17.79 -0.19 7.13
N GLN A 238 16.73 0.18 7.86
CA GLN A 238 16.26 -0.61 9.00
C GLN A 238 15.81 -1.99 8.52
N GLU A 239 16.22 -3.02 9.24
CA GLU A 239 15.81 -4.41 9.00
C GLU A 239 14.89 -4.88 10.13
N ILE A 240 13.79 -5.54 9.76
CA ILE A 240 12.82 -6.14 10.67
C ILE A 240 12.74 -7.62 10.31
N MET A 241 12.86 -8.50 11.30
CA MET A 241 12.78 -9.95 11.11
C MET A 241 11.45 -10.49 11.63
N VAL A 242 10.76 -11.24 10.80
CA VAL A 242 9.57 -12.02 11.19
C VAL A 242 9.79 -13.44 10.68
N ASP A 243 10.17 -14.35 11.56
CA ASP A 243 10.57 -15.72 11.24
C ASP A 243 11.62 -15.76 10.11
N ASN A 244 11.30 -16.39 8.97
CA ASN A 244 12.17 -16.50 7.80
C ASN A 244 12.07 -15.30 6.83
N VAL A 245 11.29 -14.29 7.16
CA VAL A 245 11.11 -13.10 6.33
C VAL A 245 11.91 -11.93 6.88
N LYS A 246 12.81 -11.40 6.06
CA LYS A 246 13.52 -10.16 6.36
C LYS A 246 12.87 -9.01 5.60
N ILE A 247 12.49 -7.97 6.32
CA ILE A 247 11.90 -6.75 5.78
C ILE A 247 12.95 -5.65 5.86
N THR A 248 13.23 -4.98 4.76
CA THR A 248 14.15 -3.83 4.70
C THR A 248 13.38 -2.58 4.29
N VAL A 249 13.50 -1.51 5.06
CA VAL A 249 12.98 -0.18 4.73
C VAL A 249 13.89 0.48 3.70
N MET A 250 13.38 0.80 2.50
CA MET A 250 14.20 1.24 1.37
C MET A 250 14.36 2.75 1.26
N ASN A 251 13.48 3.53 1.88
CA ASN A 251 13.51 5.00 1.90
C ASN A 251 12.85 5.54 3.17
N GLN A 252 13.01 6.84 3.38
CA GLN A 252 12.09 7.65 4.21
C GLN A 252 11.13 8.40 3.28
N PRO A 253 10.00 8.91 3.78
CA PRO A 253 9.06 9.66 2.96
C PRO A 253 9.74 10.76 2.15
N TYR A 254 9.49 10.80 0.84
CA TYR A 254 9.93 11.88 -0.03
C TYR A 254 8.87 12.98 -0.05
N LEU A 255 9.25 14.19 0.37
CA LEU A 255 8.33 15.29 0.59
C LEU A 255 8.16 16.16 -0.66
N TYR A 256 7.62 15.57 -1.71
CA TYR A 256 7.20 16.29 -2.92
C TYR A 256 5.80 16.89 -2.72
N THR A 257 5.60 18.15 -3.12
CA THR A 257 4.35 18.88 -2.90
C THR A 257 3.25 18.53 -3.91
N HIS A 258 3.62 17.92 -5.04
CA HIS A 258 2.68 17.35 -6.00
C HIS A 258 2.45 15.89 -5.66
N ASN A 259 1.17 15.43 -5.69
CA ASN A 259 0.78 14.07 -5.33
C ASN A 259 1.43 13.64 -3.99
N ALA A 260 1.23 14.51 -3.00
CA ALA A 260 2.07 14.58 -1.81
C ALA A 260 2.05 13.31 -0.96
N ILE A 261 0.86 12.80 -0.65
CA ILE A 261 0.70 11.60 0.16
C ILE A 261 1.27 10.38 -0.57
N ASN A 262 0.98 10.21 -1.86
CA ASN A 262 1.50 9.12 -2.67
C ASN A 262 3.04 9.16 -2.76
N ASN A 263 3.63 10.32 -3.06
CA ASN A 263 5.08 10.48 -3.11
C ASN A 263 5.76 10.25 -1.75
N SER A 264 5.03 10.36 -0.63
CA SER A 264 5.53 10.05 0.70
C SER A 264 5.54 8.55 1.04
N SER A 265 5.18 7.67 0.11
CA SER A 265 5.17 6.21 0.31
C SER A 265 6.52 5.67 0.80
N VAL A 266 6.47 4.86 1.84
CA VAL A 266 7.60 4.05 2.30
C VAL A 266 7.64 2.75 1.52
N VAL A 267 8.79 2.44 0.97
CA VAL A 267 9.05 1.22 0.20
C VAL A 267 9.61 0.15 1.12
N TYR A 268 9.01 -1.03 1.08
CA TYR A 268 9.46 -2.21 1.81
C TYR A 268 9.95 -3.29 0.85
N LEU A 269 11.14 -3.83 1.13
CA LEU A 269 11.68 -5.00 0.45
C LEU A 269 11.63 -6.19 1.40
N LEU A 270 10.85 -7.21 1.05
CA LEU A 270 10.75 -8.46 1.78
C LEU A 270 11.63 -9.52 1.11
N GLU A 271 12.53 -10.12 1.88
CA GLU A 271 13.33 -11.27 1.45
C GLU A 271 12.82 -12.52 2.17
N MET A 272 12.37 -13.51 1.41
CA MET A 272 11.83 -14.77 1.92
C MET A 272 12.30 -15.94 1.06
N ASN A 273 12.98 -16.91 1.68
CA ASN A 273 13.46 -18.12 0.99
C ASN A 273 14.26 -17.84 -0.31
N GLY A 274 15.09 -16.79 -0.29
CA GLY A 274 15.91 -16.37 -1.43
C GLY A 274 15.17 -15.61 -2.52
N LYS A 275 13.88 -15.32 -2.34
CA LYS A 275 13.06 -14.47 -3.21
C LYS A 275 12.85 -13.09 -2.60
N LYS A 276 12.76 -12.08 -3.45
CA LYS A 276 12.58 -10.68 -3.07
C LYS A 276 11.28 -10.13 -3.59
N ALA A 277 10.45 -9.60 -2.70
CA ALA A 277 9.23 -8.88 -3.04
C ALA A 277 9.36 -7.42 -2.62
N ILE A 278 9.17 -6.47 -3.55
CA ILE A 278 9.22 -5.04 -3.27
C ILE A 278 7.83 -4.42 -3.37
N PHE A 279 7.49 -3.62 -2.36
CA PHE A 279 6.22 -2.90 -2.24
C PHE A 279 6.51 -1.41 -2.32
N LEU A 280 6.06 -0.78 -3.41
CA LEU A 280 6.33 0.62 -3.74
C LEU A 280 5.27 1.58 -3.17
N GLY A 281 4.15 1.04 -2.65
CA GLY A 281 2.97 1.83 -2.34
C GLY A 281 2.45 2.54 -3.59
N ASP A 282 2.09 3.80 -3.43
CA ASP A 282 1.58 4.63 -4.53
C ASP A 282 2.59 5.69 -4.99
N MET A 283 3.88 5.40 -4.72
CA MET A 283 4.99 6.27 -5.10
C MET A 283 4.86 6.74 -6.55
N GLY A 284 4.89 8.06 -6.76
CA GLY A 284 4.83 8.68 -8.07
C GLY A 284 6.18 8.75 -8.79
N GLU A 285 6.19 9.39 -9.96
CA GLU A 285 7.36 9.44 -10.84
C GLU A 285 8.56 10.16 -10.18
N GLU A 286 8.31 11.27 -9.46
CA GLU A 286 9.35 12.07 -8.82
C GLU A 286 10.04 11.29 -7.70
N ALA A 287 9.25 10.70 -6.81
CA ALA A 287 9.75 9.87 -5.71
C ALA A 287 10.41 8.58 -6.24
N GLY A 288 9.89 7.99 -7.32
CA GLY A 288 10.51 6.84 -7.99
C GLY A 288 11.90 7.17 -8.52
N LYS A 289 12.10 8.35 -9.13
CA LYS A 289 13.43 8.83 -9.55
C LYS A 289 14.38 8.99 -8.36
N GLN A 290 13.88 9.51 -7.24
CA GLN A 290 14.68 9.65 -6.02
C GLN A 290 15.02 8.28 -5.42
N LEU A 291 14.08 7.32 -5.41
CA LEU A 291 14.32 5.96 -4.91
C LEU A 291 15.51 5.29 -5.62
N ILE A 292 15.56 5.37 -6.95
CA ILE A 292 16.68 4.78 -7.72
C ILE A 292 17.97 5.58 -7.62
N ALA A 293 17.92 6.87 -7.33
CA ALA A 293 19.10 7.69 -7.05
C ALA A 293 19.70 7.37 -5.68
N ASP A 294 18.84 7.08 -4.70
CA ASP A 294 19.24 6.82 -3.32
C ASP A 294 19.69 5.38 -3.06
N ASN A 295 19.37 4.46 -3.95
CA ASN A 295 19.65 3.04 -3.77
C ASN A 295 20.39 2.46 -4.97
N PRO A 296 21.49 1.73 -4.76
CA PRO A 296 22.17 1.07 -5.86
C PRO A 296 21.28 -0.03 -6.47
N PRO A 297 21.35 -0.22 -7.81
CA PRO A 297 20.45 -1.11 -8.56
C PRO A 297 20.38 -2.54 -8.01
N GLU A 298 21.51 -3.08 -7.50
CA GLU A 298 21.59 -4.43 -6.94
C GLU A 298 20.78 -4.60 -5.65
N LYS A 299 20.50 -3.51 -4.91
CA LYS A 299 19.64 -3.53 -3.72
C LYS A 299 18.15 -3.45 -4.07
N LEU A 300 17.83 -2.92 -5.26
CA LEU A 300 16.45 -2.76 -5.71
C LEU A 300 15.94 -3.95 -6.52
N LYS A 301 16.82 -4.75 -7.14
CA LYS A 301 16.40 -5.94 -7.91
C LYS A 301 15.50 -6.84 -7.07
N CYS A 302 14.38 -7.26 -7.66
CA CYS A 302 13.39 -8.09 -7.01
C CYS A 302 12.84 -9.17 -7.95
N ASP A 303 12.19 -10.18 -7.38
CA ASP A 303 11.48 -11.22 -8.11
C ASP A 303 9.98 -10.83 -8.26
N ILE A 304 9.42 -10.18 -7.26
CA ILE A 304 8.03 -9.75 -7.18
C ILE A 304 7.99 -8.25 -6.97
N VAL A 305 7.16 -7.52 -7.72
CA VAL A 305 6.91 -6.09 -7.52
C VAL A 305 5.42 -5.82 -7.35
N GLN A 306 5.05 -5.06 -6.33
CA GLN A 306 3.74 -4.41 -6.31
C GLN A 306 3.82 -3.20 -7.24
N MET A 307 2.89 -3.11 -8.18
CA MET A 307 2.83 -2.04 -9.17
C MET A 307 2.41 -0.74 -8.48
N ALA A 308 3.31 0.24 -8.50
CA ALA A 308 3.09 1.51 -7.82
C ALA A 308 1.79 2.18 -8.27
N HIS A 309 1.05 2.75 -7.31
CA HIS A 309 -0.21 3.44 -7.53
C HIS A 309 -1.18 2.59 -8.36
N HIS A 310 -1.34 1.31 -7.96
CA HIS A 310 -2.20 0.30 -8.60
C HIS A 310 -1.90 0.07 -10.09
N GLY A 311 -0.75 0.53 -10.57
CA GLY A 311 -0.32 0.46 -11.98
C GLY A 311 -0.77 1.64 -12.84
N GLN A 312 -1.36 2.68 -12.24
CA GLN A 312 -1.70 3.91 -12.96
C GLN A 312 -0.54 4.93 -12.99
N ASP A 313 -0.73 6.15 -12.47
CA ASP A 313 0.28 7.23 -12.44
C ASP A 313 1.33 7.05 -11.31
N GLY A 314 1.91 5.87 -11.20
CA GLY A 314 2.97 5.56 -10.25
C GLY A 314 4.38 5.92 -10.75
N VAL A 315 5.36 5.10 -10.36
CA VAL A 315 6.76 5.28 -10.77
C VAL A 315 6.94 5.10 -12.28
N GLY A 316 7.96 5.75 -12.85
CA GLY A 316 8.25 5.66 -14.28
C GLY A 316 8.88 4.32 -14.69
N PHE A 317 8.91 4.07 -16.02
CA PHE A 317 9.49 2.88 -16.67
C PHE A 317 10.88 2.49 -16.15
N GLU A 318 11.74 3.48 -15.91
CA GLU A 318 13.12 3.28 -15.49
C GLU A 318 13.23 2.55 -14.14
N VAL A 319 12.30 2.80 -13.22
CA VAL A 319 12.25 2.08 -11.94
C VAL A 319 12.03 0.59 -12.19
N TYR A 320 11.00 0.22 -12.95
CA TYR A 320 10.72 -1.20 -13.27
C TYR A 320 11.85 -1.86 -14.06
N ARG A 321 12.53 -1.11 -14.93
CA ARG A 321 13.71 -1.59 -15.66
C ARG A 321 14.87 -1.96 -14.72
N ILE A 322 15.04 -1.22 -13.62
CA ILE A 322 16.04 -1.49 -12.58
C ILE A 322 15.60 -2.65 -11.69
N LEU A 323 14.33 -2.70 -11.29
CA LEU A 323 13.77 -3.75 -10.43
C LEU A 323 13.84 -5.14 -11.09
N GLN A 324 13.64 -5.24 -12.40
CA GLN A 324 13.67 -6.48 -13.20
C GLN A 324 12.80 -7.60 -12.61
N PRO A 325 11.50 -7.40 -12.31
CA PRO A 325 10.67 -8.41 -11.69
C PRO A 325 10.35 -9.57 -12.62
N GLU A 326 9.96 -10.71 -12.04
CA GLU A 326 9.34 -11.85 -12.73
C GLU A 326 7.81 -11.82 -12.56
N ILE A 327 7.32 -11.27 -11.43
CA ILE A 327 5.91 -11.24 -11.06
C ILE A 327 5.51 -9.81 -10.70
N CYS A 328 4.39 -9.35 -11.27
CA CYS A 328 3.77 -8.07 -10.94
C CYS A 328 2.45 -8.29 -10.19
N LEU A 329 2.29 -7.61 -9.07
CA LEU A 329 1.06 -7.55 -8.27
C LEU A 329 0.32 -6.23 -8.58
N TRP A 330 -0.92 -6.33 -9.04
CA TRP A 330 -1.72 -5.19 -9.47
C TRP A 330 -2.92 -4.99 -8.54
N GLY A 331 -2.92 -3.89 -7.78
CA GLY A 331 -4.04 -3.45 -6.96
C GLY A 331 -5.17 -2.80 -7.78
N ALA A 332 -5.39 -3.25 -9.02
CA ALA A 332 -6.26 -2.64 -10.00
C ALA A 332 -7.59 -3.39 -10.14
N PRO A 333 -8.75 -2.77 -9.85
CA PRO A 333 -10.05 -3.31 -10.26
C PRO A 333 -10.21 -3.30 -11.79
N SER A 334 -11.27 -3.94 -12.28
CA SER A 334 -11.47 -4.15 -13.72
C SER A 334 -11.48 -2.86 -14.53
N TRP A 335 -12.10 -1.79 -14.02
CA TRP A 335 -12.15 -0.51 -14.72
C TRP A 335 -10.75 0.15 -14.83
N LEU A 336 -9.96 0.08 -13.77
CA LEU A 336 -8.61 0.65 -13.76
C LEU A 336 -7.65 -0.18 -14.63
N TRP A 337 -7.72 -1.51 -14.54
CA TRP A 337 -6.97 -2.42 -15.40
C TRP A 337 -7.22 -2.14 -16.87
N ASN A 338 -8.47 -1.91 -17.24
CA ASN A 338 -8.87 -1.61 -18.60
C ASN A 338 -8.72 -0.14 -18.99
N ASN A 339 -8.36 0.73 -18.04
CA ASN A 339 -8.38 2.19 -18.23
C ASN A 339 -9.74 2.65 -18.77
N ASP A 340 -10.83 2.23 -18.13
CA ASP A 340 -12.20 2.41 -18.58
C ASP A 340 -12.94 3.41 -17.67
N SER A 341 -13.25 4.59 -18.21
CA SER A 341 -14.03 5.62 -17.53
C SER A 341 -15.55 5.47 -17.72
N GLY A 342 -16.02 4.30 -18.15
CA GLY A 342 -17.44 4.01 -18.44
C GLY A 342 -17.79 4.02 -19.92
N SER A 343 -16.82 4.31 -20.81
CA SER A 343 -17.02 4.32 -22.28
C SER A 343 -16.25 3.18 -22.98
N GLY A 344 -15.78 2.21 -22.22
CA GLY A 344 -15.03 1.05 -22.70
C GLY A 344 -13.52 1.18 -22.50
N MET A 345 -12.82 0.08 -22.79
CA MET A 345 -11.38 -0.03 -22.58
C MET A 345 -10.60 1.11 -23.28
N GLY A 346 -9.71 1.76 -22.52
CA GLY A 346 -8.87 2.86 -23.01
C GLY A 346 -9.54 4.23 -23.00
N SER A 347 -10.79 4.35 -22.51
CA SER A 347 -11.51 5.63 -22.45
C SER A 347 -11.11 6.52 -21.26
N GLY A 348 -10.38 5.97 -20.29
CA GLY A 348 -9.94 6.70 -19.08
C GLY A 348 -8.64 7.48 -19.32
N ASN A 349 -8.26 8.25 -18.30
CA ASN A 349 -7.06 9.08 -18.32
C ASN A 349 -5.88 8.46 -17.55
N TRP A 350 -6.05 7.25 -17.01
CA TRP A 350 -5.02 6.56 -16.24
C TRP A 350 -3.99 5.89 -17.17
N LYS A 351 -2.77 5.72 -16.69
CA LYS A 351 -1.68 5.14 -17.48
C LYS A 351 -1.60 3.61 -17.42
N THR A 352 -2.61 2.92 -16.88
CA THR A 352 -2.55 1.48 -16.63
C THR A 352 -2.22 0.68 -17.90
N ILE A 353 -2.81 1.03 -19.06
CA ILE A 353 -2.50 0.36 -20.33
C ILE A 353 -1.04 0.61 -20.73
N GLU A 354 -0.52 1.81 -20.53
CA GLU A 354 0.88 2.16 -20.82
C GLU A 354 1.82 1.36 -19.91
N THR A 355 1.54 1.31 -18.61
CA THR A 355 2.32 0.54 -17.62
C THR A 355 2.32 -0.95 -17.97
N ARG A 356 1.19 -1.50 -18.42
CA ARG A 356 1.09 -2.88 -18.91
C ARG A 356 1.93 -3.10 -20.18
N LYS A 357 2.03 -2.12 -21.07
CA LYS A 357 2.92 -2.16 -22.24
C LYS A 357 4.39 -2.12 -21.82
N TRP A 358 4.74 -1.38 -20.78
CA TRP A 358 6.09 -1.39 -20.21
C TRP A 358 6.48 -2.77 -19.69
N MET A 359 5.55 -3.47 -19.02
CA MET A 359 5.81 -4.83 -18.54
C MET A 359 6.00 -5.80 -19.70
N ALA A 360 5.25 -5.66 -20.79
CA ALA A 360 5.47 -6.43 -22.01
C ALA A 360 6.86 -6.15 -22.63
N GLN A 361 7.26 -4.89 -22.68
CA GLN A 361 8.59 -4.47 -23.17
C GLN A 361 9.72 -5.06 -22.33
N LEU A 362 9.55 -5.10 -21.01
CA LEU A 362 10.51 -5.69 -20.07
C LEU A 362 10.48 -7.23 -20.08
N GLY A 363 9.51 -7.85 -20.75
CA GLY A 363 9.35 -9.30 -20.84
C GLY A 363 8.96 -9.93 -19.51
N VAL A 364 8.22 -9.22 -18.65
CA VAL A 364 7.73 -9.75 -17.37
C VAL A 364 6.64 -10.80 -17.62
N PRO A 365 6.80 -12.04 -17.16
CA PRO A 365 5.92 -13.13 -17.59
C PRO A 365 4.65 -13.30 -16.76
N TYR A 366 4.61 -12.80 -15.51
CA TYR A 366 3.51 -13.12 -14.59
C TYR A 366 2.86 -11.86 -14.02
N HIS A 367 1.54 -11.75 -14.18
CA HIS A 367 0.73 -10.62 -13.75
C HIS A 367 -0.46 -11.11 -12.95
N LEU A 368 -0.48 -10.80 -11.65
CA LEU A 368 -1.53 -11.13 -10.70
C LEU A 368 -2.30 -9.87 -10.37
N CYS A 369 -3.62 -9.88 -10.52
CA CYS A 369 -4.46 -8.69 -10.42
C CYS A 369 -5.68 -8.95 -9.55
N ILE A 370 -6.01 -8.01 -8.65
CA ILE A 370 -7.15 -8.14 -7.71
C ILE A 370 -8.50 -8.35 -8.42
N LYS A 371 -8.65 -7.87 -9.66
CA LYS A 371 -9.89 -8.06 -10.46
C LYS A 371 -10.21 -9.54 -10.73
N ASP A 372 -9.24 -10.44 -10.58
CA ASP A 372 -9.37 -11.88 -10.84
C ASP A 372 -9.58 -12.69 -9.53
N GLY A 373 -9.91 -12.03 -8.43
CA GLY A 373 -10.01 -12.62 -7.10
C GLY A 373 -8.69 -12.57 -6.33
N ASP A 374 -8.63 -13.23 -5.17
CA ASP A 374 -7.40 -13.35 -4.38
C ASP A 374 -6.30 -14.02 -5.18
N GLN A 375 -5.12 -13.41 -5.21
CA GLN A 375 -3.99 -13.89 -5.98
C GLN A 375 -2.93 -14.48 -5.05
N ILE A 376 -2.49 -15.71 -5.31
CA ILE A 376 -1.65 -16.49 -4.40
C ILE A 376 -0.32 -16.86 -5.06
N ILE A 377 0.78 -16.61 -4.32
CA ILE A 377 2.14 -17.09 -4.60
C ILE A 377 2.60 -17.89 -3.38
N GLN A 378 3.04 -19.13 -3.58
CA GLN A 378 3.54 -20.00 -2.50
C GLN A 378 4.68 -20.92 -2.94
#